data_f02f60172e0c9650079970eb8d58718c
#
_entry.id   f02f60172e0c9650079970eb8d58718c
#
_cell.length_a   1.000
_cell.length_b   1.000
_cell.length_c   1.000
_cell.angle_alpha   90.00
_cell.angle_beta   90.00
_cell.angle_gamma   90.00
#
_symmetry.space_group_name_H-M   'P 1'
#
loop_
_entity.id
_entity.type
_entity.pdbx_description
1 polymer ?
#
loop_
_entity_poly.entity_id
_entity_poly.type
_entity_poly.pdbx_seq_one_letter_code
_entity_poly.pdbx_strand_id
1 'polypeptide(L)'
;MPGKLRVTQVKSTISHIARNRATVRALGLKRIGHTVEVPEAIRKGVEDAKKNLIRIPMVGTTIPHEVNVQYSASKVMLKPASQGTGVIAGGSVRAVVEAAGIRDILAKTLGSTNPVNVTRCTIEALRSLHSAEELSARRGVKLVSRIAGQPAAVAMEAGDGR
;
A
#
# COMPACT_ATOMS: atom_id res chain seq x y z
N MET A 1 29.39 -3.01 7.28
CA MET A 1 29.12 -2.47 8.64
C MET A 1 27.63 -2.26 8.77
N PRO A 2 26.89 -2.96 9.64
CA PRO A 2 25.47 -2.70 9.83
C PRO A 2 25.31 -1.30 10.44
N GLY A 3 24.59 -0.43 9.74
CA GLY A 3 24.36 0.95 10.16
C GLY A 3 23.61 1.00 11.48
N LYS A 4 24.14 1.77 12.43
CA LYS A 4 23.47 2.06 13.70
C LYS A 4 22.35 3.06 13.47
N LEU A 5 21.14 2.76 13.91
CA LEU A 5 20.01 3.70 13.87
C LEU A 5 20.06 4.61 15.07
N ARG A 6 20.02 5.90 14.81
CA ARG A 6 19.90 6.93 15.82
C ARG A 6 18.44 7.32 15.96
N VAL A 7 17.83 6.98 17.08
CA VAL A 7 16.43 7.32 17.38
C VAL A 7 16.41 8.51 18.34
N THR A 8 15.75 9.59 17.93
CA THR A 8 15.62 10.81 18.76
C THR A 8 14.16 11.03 19.14
N GLN A 9 13.90 11.24 20.41
CA GLN A 9 12.56 11.58 20.90
C GLN A 9 12.24 13.04 20.59
N VAL A 10 11.32 13.30 19.68
CA VAL A 10 10.94 14.65 19.24
C VAL A 10 9.75 15.22 20.05
N LYS A 11 8.84 14.37 20.53
CA LYS A 11 7.64 14.78 21.29
C LYS A 11 7.56 14.12 22.65
N SER A 12 6.87 14.80 23.60
CA SER A 12 6.55 14.23 24.90
C SER A 12 5.63 13.02 24.79
N THR A 13 5.84 12.04 25.66
CA THR A 13 5.00 10.84 25.75
C THR A 13 3.97 10.91 26.88
N ILE A 14 3.82 12.07 27.56
CA ILE A 14 3.00 12.20 28.77
C ILE A 14 1.53 11.92 28.51
N SER A 15 0.98 12.34 27.37
CA SER A 15 -0.42 12.12 26.97
C SER A 15 -0.65 10.83 26.21
N HIS A 16 0.36 10.00 26.00
CA HIS A 16 0.25 8.75 25.27
C HIS A 16 -0.17 7.56 26.14
N ILE A 17 -0.80 6.57 25.53
CA ILE A 17 -1.22 5.30 26.14
C ILE A 17 -0.03 4.64 26.83
N ALA A 18 -0.25 3.96 27.97
CA ALA A 18 0.78 3.33 28.78
C ALA A 18 1.73 2.41 27.96
N ARG A 19 1.19 1.68 26.97
CA ARG A 19 1.96 0.81 26.06
C ARG A 19 3.02 1.60 25.26
N ASN A 20 2.66 2.76 24.72
CA ASN A 20 3.59 3.60 23.95
C ASN A 20 4.69 4.19 24.85
N ARG A 21 4.33 4.57 26.08
CA ARG A 21 5.32 5.03 27.08
C ARG A 21 6.29 3.94 27.46
N ALA A 22 5.80 2.70 27.61
CA ALA A 22 6.65 1.55 27.90
C ALA A 22 7.62 1.27 26.75
N THR A 23 7.17 1.34 25.49
CA THR A 23 8.01 1.16 24.32
C THR A 23 9.13 2.19 24.23
N VAL A 24 8.81 3.47 24.47
CA VAL A 24 9.82 4.56 24.46
C VAL A 24 10.86 4.38 25.58
N ARG A 25 10.42 3.94 26.77
CA ARG A 25 11.33 3.60 27.89
C ARG A 25 12.21 2.39 27.58
N ALA A 26 11.65 1.35 26.95
CA ALA A 26 12.39 0.16 26.54
C ALA A 26 13.48 0.47 25.50
N LEU A 27 13.25 1.47 24.65
CA LEU A 27 14.25 2.01 23.72
C LEU A 27 15.32 2.86 24.40
N GLY A 28 15.25 3.08 25.72
CA GLY A 28 16.20 3.89 26.48
C GLY A 28 15.99 5.40 26.36
N LEU A 29 14.91 5.86 25.73
CA LEU A 29 14.59 7.28 25.58
C LEU A 29 13.93 7.82 26.85
N LYS A 30 14.57 8.78 27.51
CA LYS A 30 14.12 9.30 28.82
C LYS A 30 13.47 10.68 28.75
N ARG A 31 13.81 11.52 27.79
CA ARG A 31 13.34 12.91 27.63
C ARG A 31 13.34 13.36 26.18
N ILE A 32 12.63 14.45 25.90
CA ILE A 32 12.63 15.09 24.57
C ILE A 32 14.07 15.50 24.20
N GLY A 33 14.47 15.27 22.97
CA GLY A 33 15.83 15.50 22.47
C GLY A 33 16.82 14.40 22.82
N HIS A 34 16.45 13.40 23.64
CA HIS A 34 17.33 12.27 23.92
C HIS A 34 17.47 11.39 22.68
N THR A 35 18.72 11.08 22.33
CA THR A 35 19.07 10.26 21.17
C THR A 35 19.75 8.98 21.64
N VAL A 36 19.28 7.84 21.17
CA VAL A 36 19.82 6.52 21.46
C VAL A 36 20.11 5.79 20.17
N GLU A 37 21.24 5.09 20.09
CA GLU A 37 21.59 4.22 18.98
C GLU A 37 21.05 2.81 19.25
N VAL A 38 20.11 2.34 18.42
CA VAL A 38 19.45 1.04 18.61
C VAL A 38 19.70 0.14 17.42
N PRO A 39 20.67 -0.76 17.49
CA PRO A 39 20.96 -1.69 16.39
C PRO A 39 19.87 -2.76 16.20
N GLU A 40 19.20 -3.19 17.28
CA GLU A 40 18.19 -4.26 17.22
C GLU A 40 16.82 -3.83 16.69
N ALA A 41 16.43 -2.56 16.86
CA ALA A 41 15.12 -2.10 16.42
C ALA A 41 14.97 -2.15 14.89
N ILE A 42 16.05 -1.86 14.15
CA ILE A 42 16.06 -1.97 12.69
C ILE A 42 15.90 -3.43 12.27
N ARG A 43 16.69 -4.33 12.88
CA ARG A 43 16.66 -5.74 12.54
C ARG A 43 15.29 -6.34 12.76
N LYS A 44 14.65 -6.07 13.90
CA LYS A 44 13.25 -6.46 14.16
C LYS A 44 12.28 -5.83 13.16
N GLY A 45 12.40 -4.53 12.88
CA GLY A 45 11.56 -3.86 11.89
C GLY A 45 11.70 -4.46 10.49
N VAL A 46 12.90 -4.78 10.06
CA VAL A 46 13.15 -5.45 8.77
C VAL A 46 12.61 -6.89 8.77
N GLU A 47 12.78 -7.63 9.84
CA GLU A 47 12.23 -8.99 9.97
C GLU A 47 10.70 -8.99 9.93
N ASP A 48 10.06 -8.07 10.64
CA ASP A 48 8.60 -7.92 10.63
C ASP A 48 8.08 -7.43 9.26
N ALA A 49 8.80 -6.52 8.62
CA ALA A 49 8.46 -6.08 7.26
C ALA A 49 8.57 -7.24 6.24
N LYS A 50 9.61 -8.08 6.34
CA LYS A 50 9.76 -9.27 5.49
C LYS A 50 8.64 -10.28 5.68
N LYS A 51 8.15 -10.49 6.90
CA LYS A 51 7.01 -11.38 7.19
C LYS A 51 5.68 -10.86 6.62
N ASN A 52 5.54 -9.53 6.54
CA ASN A 52 4.32 -8.85 6.11
C ASN A 52 4.39 -8.29 4.69
N LEU A 53 5.32 -8.79 3.87
CA LEU A 53 5.41 -8.39 2.47
C LEU A 53 4.13 -8.75 1.71
N ILE A 54 3.64 -7.78 0.93
CA ILE A 54 2.47 -7.92 0.08
C ILE A 54 2.96 -7.81 -1.37
N ARG A 55 2.60 -8.81 -2.19
CA ARG A 55 2.82 -8.72 -3.63
C ARG A 55 1.60 -8.06 -4.26
N ILE A 56 1.81 -6.95 -4.94
CA ILE A 56 0.77 -6.18 -5.61
C ILE A 56 0.89 -6.45 -7.11
N PRO A 57 -0.17 -6.99 -7.76
CA PRO A 57 -0.19 -7.13 -9.21
C PRO A 57 -0.29 -5.75 -9.86
N MET A 58 0.61 -5.46 -10.79
CA MET A 58 0.64 -4.20 -11.53
C MET A 58 0.53 -4.47 -13.02
N VAL A 59 -0.08 -3.54 -13.74
CA VAL A 59 -0.13 -3.54 -15.20
C VAL A 59 0.52 -2.25 -15.70
N GLY A 60 1.77 -2.37 -16.17
CA GLY A 60 2.57 -1.18 -16.51
C GLY A 60 2.84 -0.31 -15.28
N THR A 61 2.33 0.91 -15.26
CA THR A 61 2.53 1.90 -14.19
C THR A 61 1.34 2.02 -13.22
N THR A 62 0.26 1.22 -13.45
CA THR A 62 -1.01 1.33 -12.71
C THR A 62 -1.50 -0.03 -12.20
N ILE A 63 -2.66 -0.03 -11.52
CA ILE A 63 -3.33 -1.22 -11.00
C ILE A 63 -4.17 -1.90 -12.10
N PRO A 64 -4.39 -3.24 -12.03
CA PRO A 64 -5.10 -4.00 -13.07
C PRO A 64 -6.58 -3.69 -13.17
N HIS A 65 -7.25 -3.36 -12.07
CA HIS A 65 -8.70 -3.10 -12.05
C HIS A 65 -9.08 -2.14 -10.92
N GLU A 66 -10.29 -1.60 -11.00
CA GLU A 66 -10.88 -0.80 -9.94
C GLU A 66 -11.18 -1.65 -8.70
N VAL A 67 -10.87 -1.07 -7.54
CA VAL A 67 -11.14 -1.68 -6.24
C VAL A 67 -11.77 -0.67 -5.30
N ASN A 68 -12.78 -1.14 -4.55
CA ASN A 68 -13.49 -0.36 -3.56
C ASN A 68 -13.56 -1.19 -2.27
N VAL A 69 -12.84 -0.75 -1.24
CA VAL A 69 -12.73 -1.46 0.04
C VAL A 69 -13.11 -0.54 1.18
N GLN A 70 -13.72 -1.13 2.19
CA GLN A 70 -14.05 -0.46 3.44
C GLN A 70 -13.30 -1.14 4.59
N TYR A 71 -12.66 -0.32 5.40
CA TYR A 71 -12.05 -0.73 6.65
C TYR A 71 -12.55 0.16 7.79
N SER A 72 -13.29 -0.43 8.74
CA SER A 72 -13.96 0.32 9.78
C SER A 72 -14.87 1.41 9.18
N ALA A 73 -14.75 2.65 9.61
CA ALA A 73 -15.52 3.79 9.11
C ALA A 73 -14.90 4.49 7.87
N SER A 74 -13.74 4.02 7.39
CA SER A 74 -13.07 4.57 6.19
C SER A 74 -13.30 3.67 4.99
N LYS A 75 -13.56 4.29 3.84
CA LYS A 75 -13.73 3.61 2.56
C LYS A 75 -12.76 4.23 1.54
N VAL A 76 -12.04 3.39 0.81
CA VAL A 76 -11.10 3.83 -0.22
C VAL A 76 -11.47 3.19 -1.55
N MET A 77 -11.56 4.03 -2.56
CA MET A 77 -11.75 3.62 -3.95
C MET A 77 -10.47 3.90 -4.72
N LEU A 78 -9.95 2.88 -5.39
CA LEU A 78 -8.78 2.96 -6.26
C LEU A 78 -9.20 2.63 -7.69
N LYS A 79 -8.83 3.49 -8.64
CA LYS A 79 -9.08 3.29 -10.07
C LYS A 79 -7.78 3.33 -10.85
N PRO A 80 -7.62 2.45 -11.86
CA PRO A 80 -6.49 2.54 -12.78
C PRO A 80 -6.55 3.85 -13.56
N ALA A 81 -5.39 4.39 -13.88
CA ALA A 81 -5.24 5.60 -14.66
C ALA A 81 -4.32 5.36 -15.85
N SER A 82 -4.46 6.19 -16.89
CA SER A 82 -3.58 6.19 -18.05
C SER A 82 -2.18 6.67 -17.66
N GLN A 83 -1.20 6.20 -18.40
CA GLN A 83 0.20 6.60 -18.21
C GLN A 83 0.34 8.12 -18.32
N GLY A 84 1.05 8.73 -17.37
CA GLY A 84 1.27 10.18 -17.28
C GLY A 84 0.23 10.92 -16.45
N THR A 85 -0.82 10.26 -15.94
CA THR A 85 -1.81 10.88 -15.04
C THR A 85 -1.20 11.24 -13.68
N GLY A 86 -0.21 10.47 -13.22
CA GLY A 86 0.38 10.62 -11.90
C GLY A 86 -0.51 10.08 -10.77
N VAL A 87 -0.06 10.28 -9.54
CA VAL A 87 -0.80 9.84 -8.34
C VAL A 87 -1.77 10.92 -7.89
N ILE A 88 -3.06 10.74 -8.17
CA ILE A 88 -4.13 11.62 -7.71
C ILE A 88 -4.83 10.95 -6.52
N ALA A 89 -4.35 11.26 -5.32
CA ALA A 89 -4.79 10.62 -4.08
C ALA A 89 -4.63 11.55 -2.87
N GLY A 90 -5.41 11.31 -1.82
CA GLY A 90 -5.20 11.94 -0.51
C GLY A 90 -3.86 11.55 0.12
N GLY A 91 -3.31 12.36 1.01
CA GLY A 91 -1.95 12.19 1.56
C GLY A 91 -1.64 10.80 2.12
N SER A 92 -2.56 10.21 2.90
CA SER A 92 -2.37 8.87 3.47
C SER A 92 -2.36 7.77 2.40
N VAL A 93 -3.23 7.88 1.39
CA VAL A 93 -3.30 6.93 0.26
C VAL A 93 -2.07 7.09 -0.62
N ARG A 94 -1.69 8.34 -0.93
CA ARG A 94 -0.52 8.66 -1.76
C ARG A 94 0.76 8.03 -1.21
N ALA A 95 1.02 8.18 0.09
CA ALA A 95 2.21 7.61 0.72
C ALA A 95 2.31 6.08 0.55
N VAL A 96 1.18 5.37 0.65
CA VAL A 96 1.14 3.91 0.47
C VAL A 96 1.34 3.52 -0.99
N VAL A 97 0.69 4.22 -1.91
CA VAL A 97 0.73 3.93 -3.34
C VAL A 97 2.11 4.23 -3.93
N GLU A 98 2.74 5.33 -3.53
CA GLU A 98 4.12 5.67 -3.92
C GLU A 98 5.12 4.65 -3.37
N ALA A 99 4.96 4.21 -2.11
CA ALA A 99 5.78 3.15 -1.52
C ALA A 99 5.61 1.80 -2.25
N ALA A 100 4.42 1.54 -2.81
CA ALA A 100 4.15 0.37 -3.64
C ALA A 100 4.76 0.45 -5.05
N GLY A 101 5.25 1.62 -5.47
CA GLY A 101 5.83 1.86 -6.80
C GLY A 101 4.81 2.15 -7.90
N ILE A 102 3.56 2.40 -7.56
CA ILE A 102 2.51 2.77 -8.52
C ILE A 102 2.67 4.23 -8.90
N ARG A 103 2.71 4.52 -10.20
CA ARG A 103 2.95 5.87 -10.72
C ARG A 103 1.69 6.58 -11.20
N ASP A 104 0.69 5.81 -11.66
CA ASP A 104 -0.53 6.36 -12.24
C ASP A 104 -1.75 5.72 -11.59
N ILE A 105 -2.49 6.50 -10.79
CA ILE A 105 -3.67 6.02 -10.07
C ILE A 105 -4.60 7.17 -9.70
N LEU A 106 -5.90 6.90 -9.73
CA LEU A 106 -6.93 7.76 -9.19
C LEU A 106 -7.48 7.14 -7.91
N ALA A 107 -7.48 7.90 -6.82
CA ALA A 107 -8.00 7.42 -5.54
C ALA A 107 -8.94 8.43 -4.91
N LYS A 108 -9.99 7.90 -4.24
CA LYS A 108 -10.91 8.71 -3.45
C LYS A 108 -11.15 8.05 -2.10
N THR A 109 -11.00 8.85 -1.05
CA THR A 109 -11.33 8.46 0.32
C THR A 109 -12.73 8.93 0.65
N LEU A 110 -13.56 8.05 1.20
CA LEU A 110 -14.93 8.29 1.61
C LEU A 110 -15.09 7.88 3.08
N GLY A 111 -16.03 8.50 3.78
CA GLY A 111 -16.26 8.25 5.21
C GLY A 111 -15.22 8.91 6.10
N SER A 112 -14.72 8.19 7.09
CA SER A 112 -13.74 8.73 8.05
C SER A 112 -12.40 9.04 7.40
N THR A 113 -11.87 10.22 7.70
CA THR A 113 -10.56 10.70 7.22
C THR A 113 -9.39 10.35 8.16
N ASN A 114 -9.62 9.51 9.19
CA ASN A 114 -8.55 9.10 10.10
C ASN A 114 -7.39 8.45 9.32
N PRO A 115 -6.17 9.04 9.34
CA PRO A 115 -5.04 8.59 8.53
C PRO A 115 -4.68 7.12 8.75
N VAL A 116 -4.79 6.62 9.98
CA VAL A 116 -4.47 5.23 10.32
C VAL A 116 -5.46 4.26 9.65
N ASN A 117 -6.76 4.57 9.71
CA ASN A 117 -7.79 3.74 9.10
C ASN A 117 -7.70 3.79 7.57
N VAL A 118 -7.47 4.98 7.00
CA VAL A 118 -7.30 5.16 5.54
C VAL A 118 -6.08 4.37 5.05
N THR A 119 -4.94 4.43 5.76
CA THR A 119 -3.74 3.66 5.40
C THR A 119 -4.00 2.15 5.41
N ARG A 120 -4.65 1.64 6.47
CA ARG A 120 -5.02 0.21 6.54
C ARG A 120 -6.00 -0.19 5.44
N CYS A 121 -7.01 0.63 5.20
CA CYS A 121 -7.97 0.43 4.11
C CYS A 121 -7.28 0.37 2.74
N THR A 122 -6.29 1.25 2.50
CA THR A 122 -5.50 1.25 1.26
C THR A 122 -4.68 -0.04 1.11
N ILE A 123 -4.05 -0.51 2.19
CA ILE A 123 -3.29 -1.77 2.17
C ILE A 123 -4.22 -2.96 1.86
N GLU A 124 -5.40 -3.02 2.47
CA GLU A 124 -6.38 -4.06 2.18
C GLU A 124 -6.91 -3.97 0.73
N ALA A 125 -7.10 -2.75 0.22
CA ALA A 125 -7.47 -2.55 -1.18
C ALA A 125 -6.39 -3.07 -2.14
N LEU A 126 -5.12 -2.83 -1.86
CA LEU A 126 -4.01 -3.36 -2.65
C LEU A 126 -3.85 -4.88 -2.54
N ARG A 127 -4.19 -5.48 -1.39
CA ARG A 127 -4.23 -6.95 -1.21
C ARG A 127 -5.33 -7.63 -2.00
N SER A 128 -6.45 -6.96 -2.18
CA SER A 128 -7.61 -7.49 -2.91
C SER A 128 -7.46 -7.43 -4.44
N LEU A 129 -6.36 -6.84 -4.94
CA LEU A 129 -6.07 -6.82 -6.37
C LEU A 129 -5.72 -8.21 -6.88
N HIS A 130 -6.26 -8.56 -8.04
CA HIS A 130 -5.96 -9.81 -8.74
C HIS A 130 -5.37 -9.53 -10.11
N SER A 131 -4.41 -10.35 -10.53
CA SER A 131 -3.91 -10.28 -11.90
C SER A 131 -4.93 -10.83 -12.89
N ALA A 132 -4.88 -10.37 -14.15
CA ALA A 132 -5.73 -10.91 -15.20
C ALA A 132 -5.47 -12.41 -15.43
N GLU A 133 -4.24 -12.85 -15.23
CA GLU A 133 -3.83 -14.25 -15.36
C GLU A 133 -4.47 -15.12 -14.27
N GLU A 134 -4.46 -14.67 -13.00
CA GLU A 134 -5.11 -15.37 -11.90
C GLU A 134 -6.61 -15.50 -12.09
N LEU A 135 -7.26 -14.43 -12.56
CA LEU A 135 -8.70 -14.43 -12.83
C LEU A 135 -9.03 -15.31 -14.02
N SER A 136 -8.19 -15.32 -15.06
CA SER A 136 -8.33 -16.20 -16.22
C SER A 136 -8.25 -17.67 -15.83
N ALA A 137 -7.27 -18.03 -15.01
CA ALA A 137 -7.10 -19.39 -14.50
C ALA A 137 -8.29 -19.84 -13.65
N ARG A 138 -8.84 -18.96 -12.81
CA ARG A 138 -10.02 -19.28 -11.97
C ARG A 138 -11.30 -19.42 -12.75
N ARG A 139 -11.49 -18.64 -13.82
CA ARG A 139 -12.73 -18.60 -14.63
C ARG A 139 -12.69 -19.48 -15.87
N GLY A 140 -11.53 -20.02 -16.23
CA GLY A 140 -11.33 -20.79 -17.47
C GLY A 140 -11.51 -19.96 -18.75
N VAL A 141 -11.50 -18.63 -18.65
CA VAL A 141 -11.71 -17.70 -19.76
C VAL A 141 -10.52 -16.76 -19.87
N LYS A 142 -10.02 -16.56 -21.08
CA LYS A 142 -8.90 -15.64 -21.33
C LYS A 142 -9.37 -14.18 -21.09
N LEU A 143 -8.91 -13.57 -20.02
CA LEU A 143 -9.24 -12.18 -19.68
C LEU A 143 -8.10 -11.26 -20.15
N VAL A 144 -8.47 -10.19 -20.85
CA VAL A 144 -7.55 -9.12 -21.24
C VAL A 144 -7.80 -7.92 -20.36
N SER A 145 -6.77 -7.44 -19.65
CA SER A 145 -6.89 -6.23 -18.83
C SER A 145 -7.07 -5.01 -19.75
N ARG A 146 -8.22 -4.34 -19.63
CA ARG A 146 -8.46 -3.06 -20.30
C ARG A 146 -7.94 -1.94 -19.41
N ILE A 147 -6.81 -1.35 -19.78
CA ILE A 147 -6.36 -0.11 -19.20
C ILE A 147 -6.96 1.04 -20.02
N ALA A 148 -7.55 2.03 -19.36
CA ALA A 148 -8.05 3.23 -20.01
C ALA A 148 -6.91 3.90 -20.81
N GLY A 149 -7.07 4.01 -22.12
CA GLY A 149 -6.11 4.65 -23.02
C GLY A 149 -5.23 3.71 -23.85
N GLN A 150 -5.30 2.38 -23.68
CA GLN A 150 -4.69 1.46 -24.64
C GLN A 150 -5.72 1.01 -25.68
N PRO A 151 -5.39 1.02 -26.98
CA PRO A 151 -6.26 0.46 -28.00
C PRO A 151 -6.49 -1.00 -27.68
N ALA A 152 -7.74 -1.45 -27.82
CA ALA A 152 -8.10 -2.86 -27.68
C ALA A 152 -7.25 -3.67 -28.65
N ALA A 153 -6.31 -4.45 -28.13
CA ALA A 153 -5.72 -5.52 -28.92
C ALA A 153 -6.85 -6.50 -29.24
N VAL A 154 -7.32 -6.43 -30.44
CA VAL A 154 -8.34 -7.33 -31.00
C VAL A 154 -7.65 -8.68 -31.11
N ALA A 155 -7.81 -9.53 -30.12
CA ALA A 155 -7.58 -10.96 -30.28
C ALA A 155 -8.84 -11.55 -30.94
N MET A 156 -9.01 -11.30 -32.22
CA MET A 156 -9.75 -12.16 -33.08
C MET A 156 -8.85 -13.35 -33.44
N GLU A 157 -8.95 -14.41 -32.68
CA GLU A 157 -8.75 -15.75 -33.22
C GLU A 157 -10.04 -16.50 -32.98
N ALA A 158 -10.92 -16.38 -33.97
CA ALA A 158 -11.99 -17.30 -34.19
C ALA A 158 -11.35 -18.69 -34.41
N GLY A 159 -11.57 -19.59 -33.49
CA GLY A 159 -11.34 -20.99 -33.72
C GLY A 159 -12.24 -21.44 -34.87
N ASP A 160 -11.62 -21.68 -35.97
CA ASP A 160 -12.27 -22.35 -37.08
C ASP A 160 -12.57 -23.80 -36.65
N GLY A 161 -13.86 -24.08 -36.53
CA GLY A 161 -14.35 -25.41 -36.27
C GLY A 161 -14.36 -26.21 -37.58
N ARG A 162 -13.77 -27.37 -37.52
CA ARG A 162 -14.16 -28.55 -38.30
C ARG A 162 -14.14 -29.77 -37.44
#